data_c568f0cf42e8677eb81f91e9e6805447
#
_entry.id   c568f0cf42e8677eb81f91e9e6805447
#
_cell.length_a   1.000
_cell.length_b   1.000
_cell.length_c   1.000
_cell.angle_alpha   90.00
_cell.angle_beta   90.00
_cell.angle_gamma   90.00
#
_symmetry.space_group_name_H-M   'P 1'
#
loop_
_entity.id
_entity.type
_entity.pdbx_description
1 polymer ?
#
loop_
_entity_poly.entity_id
_entity_poly.type
_entity_poly.pdbx_seq_one_letter_code
_entity_poly.pdbx_strand_id
1 'polypeptide(L)'
;KSVLNNELFLTLLNSTIGDSSFKVLSALSEAPIELVPAMYWWVTNKLWHLNSKPAIERINHRELLEIVMHRIISLDPNYHYGGAYRFFGVFYSRIPGVEINQSKTYFEKAISSNENYFGNKVQMAEFFYQKSENKPSFLIQLQQVINLDASIHTEMMPENIYYQKRAKNLLNQQDTLFE
;
A
#
# COMPACT_ATOMS: atom_id res chain seq x y z
N LYS A 1 -11.41 16.28 15.25
CA LYS A 1 -11.16 16.56 16.69
C LYS A 1 -11.08 15.28 17.54
N SER A 2 -11.95 14.26 17.30
CA SER A 2 -11.94 13.01 18.08
C SER A 2 -10.66 12.18 17.90
N VAL A 3 -10.09 12.14 16.72
CA VAL A 3 -8.89 11.33 16.41
C VAL A 3 -7.64 11.91 17.07
N LEU A 4 -7.48 13.23 17.06
CA LEU A 4 -6.32 13.90 17.67
C LEU A 4 -6.32 13.87 19.21
N ASN A 5 -7.46 13.60 19.83
CA ASN A 5 -7.60 13.48 21.28
C ASN A 5 -7.62 12.00 21.74
N ASN A 6 -7.43 11.04 20.83
CA ASN A 6 -7.36 9.64 21.20
C ASN A 6 -5.95 9.32 21.71
N GLU A 7 -5.85 9.01 23.01
CA GLU A 7 -4.58 8.71 23.69
C GLU A 7 -3.84 7.52 23.05
N LEU A 8 -4.57 6.52 22.55
CA LEU A 8 -4.00 5.37 21.86
C LEU A 8 -3.30 5.78 20.57
N PHE A 9 -3.94 6.63 19.75
CA PHE A 9 -3.36 7.11 18.50
C PHE A 9 -2.14 8.01 18.75
N LEU A 10 -2.20 8.86 19.77
CA LEU A 10 -1.05 9.69 20.18
C LEU A 10 0.11 8.84 20.69
N THR A 11 -0.18 7.78 21.44
CA THR A 11 0.84 6.82 21.89
C THR A 11 1.50 6.13 20.71
N LEU A 12 0.73 5.71 19.70
CA LEU A 12 1.23 5.16 18.44
C LEU A 12 2.13 6.12 17.68
N LEU A 13 1.72 7.38 17.54
CA LEU A 13 2.49 8.40 16.85
C LEU A 13 3.82 8.72 17.55
N ASN A 14 3.84 8.65 18.88
CA ASN A 14 5.00 9.01 19.70
C ASN A 14 5.86 7.80 20.09
N SER A 15 5.48 6.57 19.73
CA SER A 15 6.26 5.38 20.05
C SER A 15 7.58 5.37 19.28
N THR A 16 8.67 5.18 20.01
CA THR A 16 10.01 4.95 19.47
C THR A 16 10.29 3.45 19.41
N ILE A 17 11.23 3.04 18.53
CA ILE A 17 11.68 1.65 18.39
C ILE A 17 12.24 1.12 19.72
N GLY A 18 11.88 -0.11 20.09
CA GLY A 18 12.34 -0.76 21.32
C GLY A 18 11.15 -1.24 22.16
N ASP A 19 11.25 -1.23 23.50
CA ASP A 19 10.20 -1.69 24.45
C ASP A 19 8.80 -1.11 24.20
N SER A 20 8.71 -0.09 23.35
CA SER A 20 7.47 0.47 22.87
C SER A 20 6.65 -0.44 21.95
N SER A 21 7.26 -1.42 21.27
CA SER A 21 6.54 -2.34 20.34
C SER A 21 5.44 -3.09 21.07
N PHE A 22 5.70 -3.59 22.27
CA PHE A 22 4.71 -4.29 23.08
C PHE A 22 3.56 -3.38 23.54
N LYS A 23 3.88 -2.15 23.93
CA LYS A 23 2.88 -1.14 24.32
C LYS A 23 2.03 -0.73 23.13
N VAL A 24 2.66 -0.58 21.95
CA VAL A 24 1.98 -0.27 20.70
C VAL A 24 1.05 -1.41 20.29
N LEU A 25 1.50 -2.66 20.37
CA LEU A 25 0.68 -3.84 20.11
C LEU A 25 -0.56 -3.89 21.01
N SER A 26 -0.38 -3.66 22.31
CA SER A 26 -1.47 -3.64 23.28
C SER A 26 -2.47 -2.50 23.01
N ALA A 27 -1.96 -1.30 22.70
CA ALA A 27 -2.80 -0.16 22.35
C ALA A 27 -3.58 -0.37 21.04
N LEU A 28 -2.95 -1.01 20.05
CA LEU A 28 -3.57 -1.32 18.75
C LEU A 28 -4.65 -2.39 18.84
N SER A 29 -4.50 -3.37 19.72
CA SER A 29 -5.52 -4.41 19.90
C SER A 29 -6.88 -3.83 20.28
N GLU A 30 -6.90 -2.65 20.89
CA GLU A 30 -8.09 -1.93 21.34
C GLU A 30 -8.48 -0.76 20.42
N ALA A 31 -7.67 -0.46 19.40
CA ALA A 31 -7.96 0.65 18.48
C ALA A 31 -9.32 0.45 17.78
N PRO A 32 -10.26 1.40 17.91
CA PRO A 32 -11.58 1.29 17.30
C PRO A 32 -11.53 1.55 15.79
N ILE A 33 -12.59 1.12 15.09
CA ILE A 33 -12.69 1.23 13.62
C ILE A 33 -12.61 2.69 13.11
N GLU A 34 -13.05 3.64 13.92
CA GLU A 34 -13.01 5.08 13.60
C GLU A 34 -11.58 5.60 13.40
N LEU A 35 -10.57 4.90 13.94
CA LEU A 35 -9.16 5.25 13.75
C LEU A 35 -8.57 4.71 12.44
N VAL A 36 -9.25 3.82 11.73
CA VAL A 36 -8.76 3.24 10.47
C VAL A 36 -8.28 4.30 9.47
N PRO A 37 -9.00 5.40 9.18
CA PRO A 37 -8.52 6.43 8.27
C PRO A 37 -7.19 7.05 8.70
N ALA A 38 -7.06 7.39 9.98
CA ALA A 38 -5.86 8.02 10.52
C ALA A 38 -4.66 7.05 10.50
N MET A 39 -4.86 5.82 10.93
CA MET A 39 -3.84 4.77 10.89
C MET A 39 -3.36 4.50 9.46
N TYR A 40 -4.29 4.35 8.51
CA TYR A 40 -3.97 4.07 7.11
C TYR A 40 -3.11 5.18 6.49
N TRP A 41 -3.54 6.42 6.60
CA TRP A 41 -2.79 7.55 6.01
C TRP A 41 -1.46 7.79 6.71
N TRP A 42 -1.39 7.58 8.03
CA TRP A 42 -0.12 7.68 8.75
C TRP A 42 0.89 6.63 8.25
N VAL A 43 0.51 5.36 8.18
CA VAL A 43 1.41 4.28 7.74
C VAL A 43 1.79 4.44 6.27
N THR A 44 0.84 4.79 5.41
CA THR A 44 1.09 5.02 3.99
C THR A 44 2.11 6.15 3.77
N ASN A 45 1.92 7.28 4.43
CA ASN A 45 2.89 8.39 4.36
C ASN A 45 4.25 8.00 4.96
N LYS A 46 4.27 7.24 6.05
CA LYS A 46 5.51 6.72 6.63
C LYS A 46 6.25 5.82 5.64
N LEU A 47 5.56 4.92 4.94
CA LEU A 47 6.18 4.09 3.91
C LEU A 47 6.77 4.93 2.77
N TRP A 48 6.03 5.92 2.27
CA TRP A 48 6.54 6.79 1.21
C TRP A 48 7.78 7.55 1.66
N HIS A 49 7.80 8.06 2.89
CA HIS A 49 9.00 8.67 3.47
C HIS A 49 10.17 7.66 3.54
N LEU A 50 9.92 6.44 4.02
CA LEU A 50 10.94 5.41 4.12
C LEU A 50 11.47 4.93 2.76
N ASN A 51 10.67 5.05 1.69
CA ASN A 51 11.11 4.73 0.34
C ASN A 51 12.21 5.67 -0.19
N SER A 52 12.33 6.87 0.34
CA SER A 52 13.44 7.79 0.06
C SER A 52 14.68 7.58 0.94
N LYS A 53 14.63 6.63 1.88
CA LYS A 53 15.71 6.32 2.83
C LYS A 53 16.42 5.02 2.46
N PRO A 54 17.62 4.75 3.01
CA PRO A 54 18.30 3.46 2.87
C PRO A 54 17.40 2.29 3.30
N ALA A 55 17.61 1.12 2.71
CA ALA A 55 16.78 -0.08 2.97
C ALA A 55 16.71 -0.47 4.44
N ILE A 56 17.78 -0.23 5.20
CA ILE A 56 17.84 -0.53 6.63
C ILE A 56 16.74 0.20 7.43
N GLU A 57 16.38 1.41 7.03
CA GLU A 57 15.30 2.17 7.68
C GLU A 57 13.94 1.47 7.50
N ARG A 58 13.70 0.86 6.34
CA ARG A 58 12.47 0.07 6.12
C ARG A 58 12.45 -1.19 6.97
N ILE A 59 13.61 -1.84 7.13
CA ILE A 59 13.74 -3.03 7.98
C ILE A 59 13.47 -2.67 9.45
N ASN A 60 14.05 -1.58 9.94
CA ASN A 60 13.88 -1.12 11.31
C ASN A 60 12.44 -0.74 11.67
N HIS A 61 11.65 -0.30 10.68
CA HIS A 61 10.24 0.06 10.88
C HIS A 61 9.26 -1.04 10.48
N ARG A 62 9.75 -2.18 10.00
CA ARG A 62 8.93 -3.25 9.42
C ARG A 62 7.82 -3.70 10.36
N GLU A 63 8.18 -4.12 11.56
CA GLU A 63 7.23 -4.67 12.54
C GLU A 63 6.09 -3.69 12.85
N LEU A 64 6.41 -2.43 13.09
CA LEU A 64 5.41 -1.40 13.39
C LEU A 64 4.44 -1.20 12.21
N LEU A 65 4.96 -1.12 10.99
CA LEU A 65 4.13 -0.94 9.80
C LEU A 65 3.21 -2.14 9.56
N GLU A 66 3.74 -3.36 9.73
CA GLU A 66 2.97 -4.60 9.59
C GLU A 66 1.85 -4.68 10.63
N ILE A 67 2.14 -4.39 11.89
CA ILE A 67 1.16 -4.40 12.99
C ILE A 67 -0.01 -3.47 12.69
N VAL A 68 0.27 -2.22 12.33
CA VAL A 68 -0.78 -1.24 12.05
C VAL A 68 -1.62 -1.67 10.85
N MET A 69 -1.00 -2.11 9.76
CA MET A 69 -1.75 -2.53 8.57
C MET A 69 -2.53 -3.83 8.79
N HIS A 70 -2.03 -4.78 9.58
CA HIS A 70 -2.80 -5.96 9.96
C HIS A 70 -4.01 -5.60 10.84
N ARG A 71 -3.87 -4.61 11.74
CA ARG A 71 -5.01 -4.11 12.50
C ARG A 71 -6.06 -3.49 11.59
N ILE A 72 -5.66 -2.69 10.60
CA ILE A 72 -6.58 -2.13 9.61
C ILE A 72 -7.32 -3.24 8.86
N ILE A 73 -6.61 -4.27 8.39
CA ILE A 73 -7.24 -5.42 7.71
C ILE A 73 -8.26 -6.12 8.63
N SER A 74 -7.98 -6.24 9.92
CA SER A 74 -8.91 -6.87 10.86
C SER A 74 -10.16 -6.05 11.14
N LEU A 75 -10.09 -4.72 11.02
CA LEU A 75 -11.19 -3.80 11.28
C LEU A 75 -12.00 -3.49 10.02
N ASP A 76 -11.31 -3.17 8.92
CA ASP A 76 -11.90 -2.84 7.63
C ASP A 76 -10.93 -3.22 6.48
N PRO A 77 -10.98 -4.47 5.99
CA PRO A 77 -10.11 -4.94 4.93
C PRO A 77 -10.31 -4.23 3.59
N ASN A 78 -11.49 -3.62 3.40
CA ASN A 78 -11.86 -2.92 2.17
C ASN A 78 -11.57 -1.42 2.21
N TYR A 79 -11.11 -0.89 3.36
CA TYR A 79 -10.80 0.52 3.48
C TYR A 79 -9.91 1.00 2.32
N HIS A 80 -10.29 2.12 1.73
CA HIS A 80 -9.60 2.73 0.58
C HIS A 80 -9.33 1.72 -0.56
N TYR A 81 -10.38 0.96 -0.92
CA TYR A 81 -10.36 0.02 -2.04
C TYR A 81 -9.31 -1.08 -1.92
N GLY A 82 -9.25 -1.72 -0.76
CA GLY A 82 -8.22 -2.72 -0.46
C GLY A 82 -6.84 -2.11 -0.17
N GLY A 83 -6.83 -0.91 0.37
CA GLY A 83 -5.63 -0.10 0.57
C GLY A 83 -4.56 -0.76 1.43
N ALA A 84 -4.94 -1.47 2.49
CA ALA A 84 -3.98 -2.16 3.34
C ALA A 84 -3.33 -3.35 2.63
N TYR A 85 -4.06 -4.07 1.79
CA TYR A 85 -3.48 -5.11 0.93
C TYR A 85 -2.52 -4.51 -0.10
N ARG A 86 -2.92 -3.44 -0.78
CA ARG A 86 -2.06 -2.71 -1.71
C ARG A 86 -0.78 -2.20 -1.04
N PHE A 87 -0.88 -1.70 0.19
CA PHE A 87 0.28 -1.32 0.99
C PHE A 87 1.27 -2.48 1.14
N PHE A 88 0.81 -3.66 1.55
CA PHE A 88 1.68 -4.83 1.69
C PHE A 88 2.28 -5.26 0.36
N GLY A 89 1.54 -5.17 -0.74
CA GLY A 89 2.07 -5.41 -2.08
C GLY A 89 3.30 -4.55 -2.38
N VAL A 90 3.20 -3.24 -2.17
CA VAL A 90 4.33 -2.30 -2.33
C VAL A 90 5.43 -2.56 -1.32
N PHE A 91 5.07 -2.74 -0.06
CA PHE A 91 6.03 -2.88 1.03
C PHE A 91 6.92 -4.10 0.86
N TYR A 92 6.34 -5.28 0.62
CA TYR A 92 7.12 -6.51 0.46
C TYR A 92 7.95 -6.55 -0.82
N SER A 93 7.53 -5.84 -1.87
CA SER A 93 8.39 -5.71 -3.05
C SER A 93 9.70 -4.96 -2.76
N ARG A 94 9.77 -4.19 -1.67
CA ARG A 94 10.90 -3.32 -1.32
C ARG A 94 11.68 -3.74 -0.09
N ILE A 95 11.29 -4.80 0.60
CA ILE A 95 12.01 -5.34 1.76
C ILE A 95 13.01 -6.40 1.28
N PRO A 96 14.32 -6.23 1.54
CA PRO A 96 15.31 -7.26 1.25
C PRO A 96 15.01 -8.57 2.00
N GLY A 97 15.21 -9.70 1.33
CA GLY A 97 15.03 -11.02 1.94
C GLY A 97 13.58 -11.52 1.98
N VAL A 98 12.61 -10.73 1.54
CA VAL A 98 11.22 -11.16 1.37
C VAL A 98 11.04 -11.71 -0.06
N GLU A 99 10.43 -12.89 -0.17
CA GLU A 99 10.10 -13.46 -1.47
C GLU A 99 9.08 -12.58 -2.21
N ILE A 100 9.38 -12.28 -3.46
CA ILE A 100 8.56 -11.38 -4.29
C ILE A 100 7.11 -11.88 -4.47
N ASN A 101 6.88 -13.19 -4.36
CA ASN A 101 5.55 -13.78 -4.43
C ASN A 101 4.62 -13.35 -3.28
N GLN A 102 5.15 -12.92 -2.13
CA GLN A 102 4.32 -12.32 -1.08
C GLN A 102 3.71 -11.01 -1.56
N SER A 103 4.48 -10.18 -2.24
CA SER A 103 3.98 -8.96 -2.88
C SER A 103 2.83 -9.25 -3.84
N LYS A 104 2.99 -10.27 -4.71
CA LYS A 104 1.95 -10.73 -5.64
C LYS A 104 0.64 -11.06 -4.93
N THR A 105 0.71 -11.93 -3.93
CA THR A 105 -0.47 -12.38 -3.16
C THR A 105 -1.25 -11.20 -2.58
N TYR A 106 -0.55 -10.19 -2.06
CA TYR A 106 -1.21 -9.02 -1.51
C TYR A 106 -1.81 -8.10 -2.57
N PHE A 107 -1.17 -7.93 -3.72
CA PHE A 107 -1.78 -7.19 -4.83
C PHE A 107 -3.01 -7.90 -5.40
N GLU A 108 -2.99 -9.23 -5.50
CA GLU A 108 -4.16 -10.02 -5.92
C GLU A 108 -5.33 -9.83 -4.95
N LYS A 109 -5.07 -9.83 -3.63
CA LYS A 109 -6.09 -9.51 -2.61
C LYS A 109 -6.64 -8.08 -2.77
N ALA A 110 -5.77 -7.10 -3.04
CA ALA A 110 -6.20 -5.72 -3.27
C ALA A 110 -7.09 -5.60 -4.51
N ILE A 111 -6.72 -6.26 -5.61
CA ILE A 111 -7.53 -6.28 -6.85
C ILE A 111 -8.87 -6.96 -6.61
N SER A 112 -8.88 -8.11 -5.90
CA SER A 112 -10.12 -8.83 -5.56
C SER A 112 -11.02 -8.02 -4.61
N SER A 113 -10.46 -7.18 -3.74
CA SER A 113 -11.25 -6.28 -2.88
C SER A 113 -11.98 -5.20 -3.68
N ASN A 114 -11.36 -4.69 -4.75
CA ASN A 114 -11.96 -3.72 -5.64
C ASN A 114 -11.30 -3.74 -7.02
N GLU A 115 -11.96 -4.38 -7.97
CA GLU A 115 -11.48 -4.52 -9.36
C GLU A 115 -11.53 -3.21 -10.15
N ASN A 116 -12.36 -2.26 -9.72
CA ASN A 116 -12.60 -0.99 -10.41
C ASN A 116 -11.64 0.12 -9.97
N TYR A 117 -10.85 -0.13 -8.91
CA TYR A 117 -9.84 0.80 -8.47
C TYR A 117 -8.51 0.56 -9.20
N PHE A 118 -8.18 1.43 -10.13
CA PHE A 118 -7.04 1.25 -11.04
C PHE A 118 -5.68 1.23 -10.32
N GLY A 119 -5.60 1.89 -9.16
CA GLY A 119 -4.38 1.92 -8.35
C GLY A 119 -3.87 0.55 -7.95
N ASN A 120 -4.77 -0.43 -7.72
CA ASN A 120 -4.37 -1.81 -7.38
C ASN A 120 -3.60 -2.46 -8.53
N LYS A 121 -4.11 -2.32 -9.75
CA LYS A 121 -3.50 -2.90 -10.97
C LYS A 121 -2.22 -2.18 -11.36
N VAL A 122 -2.23 -0.84 -11.34
CA VAL A 122 -1.05 -0.05 -11.75
C VAL A 122 0.12 -0.26 -10.78
N GLN A 123 -0.14 -0.27 -9.47
CA GLN A 123 0.93 -0.52 -8.50
C GLN A 123 1.43 -1.96 -8.54
N MET A 124 0.58 -2.95 -8.84
CA MET A 124 1.05 -4.31 -9.08
C MET A 124 2.01 -4.37 -10.27
N ALA A 125 1.69 -3.69 -11.36
CA ALA A 125 2.59 -3.62 -12.51
C ALA A 125 3.92 -2.95 -12.13
N GLU A 126 3.87 -1.78 -11.50
CA GLU A 126 5.03 -0.97 -11.14
C GLU A 126 5.96 -1.65 -10.12
N PHE A 127 5.40 -2.32 -9.09
CA PHE A 127 6.20 -2.83 -7.98
C PHE A 127 6.45 -4.33 -8.02
N PHE A 128 5.52 -5.11 -8.58
CA PHE A 128 5.67 -6.56 -8.65
C PHE A 128 6.17 -7.01 -10.02
N TYR A 129 5.48 -6.69 -11.14
CA TYR A 129 5.89 -7.22 -12.45
C TYR A 129 7.23 -6.65 -12.91
N GLN A 130 7.52 -5.38 -12.63
CA GLN A 130 8.84 -4.81 -12.90
C GLN A 130 9.92 -5.57 -12.12
N LYS A 131 9.75 -5.75 -10.81
CA LYS A 131 10.75 -6.42 -9.96
C LYS A 131 10.92 -7.91 -10.27
N SER A 132 9.88 -8.58 -10.73
CA SER A 132 9.92 -9.98 -11.17
C SER A 132 10.31 -10.15 -12.64
N GLU A 133 10.72 -9.07 -13.31
CA GLU A 133 11.12 -9.04 -14.72
C GLU A 133 10.04 -9.57 -15.68
N ASN A 134 8.77 -9.50 -15.28
CA ASN A 134 7.64 -9.99 -16.08
C ASN A 134 7.09 -8.89 -16.99
N LYS A 135 7.87 -8.50 -18.01
CA LYS A 135 7.48 -7.48 -19.00
C LYS A 135 6.15 -7.79 -19.69
N PRO A 136 5.83 -9.05 -20.12
CA PRO A 136 4.55 -9.32 -20.75
C PRO A 136 3.32 -8.98 -19.86
N SER A 137 3.31 -9.42 -18.61
CA SER A 137 2.22 -9.13 -17.68
C SER A 137 2.13 -7.64 -17.33
N PHE A 138 3.27 -6.97 -17.19
CA PHE A 138 3.35 -5.52 -17.00
C PHE A 138 2.64 -4.76 -18.13
N LEU A 139 2.97 -5.08 -19.39
CA LEU A 139 2.38 -4.42 -20.56
C LEU A 139 0.88 -4.67 -20.67
N ILE A 140 0.45 -5.93 -20.55
CA ILE A 140 -0.96 -6.33 -20.63
C ILE A 140 -1.78 -5.60 -19.57
N GLN A 141 -1.35 -5.60 -18.33
CA GLN A 141 -2.10 -5.01 -17.23
C GLN A 141 -2.22 -3.47 -17.36
N LEU A 142 -1.13 -2.79 -17.72
CA LEU A 142 -1.19 -1.33 -17.92
C LEU A 142 -2.04 -0.95 -19.12
N GLN A 143 -1.95 -1.70 -20.23
CA GLN A 143 -2.80 -1.45 -21.40
C GLN A 143 -4.28 -1.66 -21.10
N GLN A 144 -4.61 -2.68 -20.30
CA GLN A 144 -6.01 -2.87 -19.84
C GLN A 144 -6.50 -1.64 -19.06
N VAL A 145 -5.73 -1.13 -18.10
CA VAL A 145 -6.11 0.05 -17.31
C VAL A 145 -6.32 1.29 -18.18
N ILE A 146 -5.48 1.51 -19.20
CA ILE A 146 -5.61 2.66 -20.10
C ILE A 146 -6.91 2.62 -20.90
N ASN A 147 -7.38 1.43 -21.26
CA ASN A 147 -8.58 1.24 -22.06
C ASN A 147 -9.89 1.25 -21.24
N LEU A 148 -9.81 1.24 -19.91
CA LEU A 148 -10.98 1.33 -19.05
C LEU A 148 -11.51 2.77 -18.99
N ASP A 149 -12.82 2.93 -18.79
CA ASP A 149 -13.42 4.24 -18.51
C ASP A 149 -13.30 4.58 -17.01
N ALA A 150 -12.50 5.58 -16.69
CA ALA A 150 -12.30 6.05 -15.34
C ALA A 150 -13.52 6.73 -14.71
N SER A 151 -14.50 7.15 -15.51
CA SER A 151 -15.67 7.92 -15.07
C SER A 151 -16.83 7.07 -14.55
N ILE A 152 -16.81 5.76 -14.78
CA ILE A 152 -17.92 4.85 -14.40
C ILE A 152 -18.20 4.88 -12.89
N HIS A 153 -17.15 4.97 -12.09
CA HIS A 153 -17.22 5.04 -10.62
C HIS A 153 -16.79 6.41 -10.14
N THR A 154 -17.76 7.30 -9.95
CA THR A 154 -17.52 8.73 -9.66
C THR A 154 -16.68 8.98 -8.41
N GLU A 155 -16.84 8.15 -7.38
CA GLU A 155 -16.08 8.24 -6.13
C GLU A 155 -14.58 7.89 -6.32
N MET A 156 -14.25 7.06 -7.31
CA MET A 156 -12.86 6.66 -7.63
C MET A 156 -12.29 7.46 -8.82
N MET A 157 -13.12 8.22 -9.52
CA MET A 157 -12.77 8.86 -10.79
C MET A 157 -11.48 9.71 -10.70
N PRO A 158 -11.29 10.59 -9.71
CA PRO A 158 -10.08 11.42 -9.64
C PRO A 158 -8.80 10.58 -9.55
N GLU A 159 -8.83 9.53 -8.72
CA GLU A 159 -7.68 8.64 -8.53
C GLU A 159 -7.49 7.72 -9.74
N ASN A 160 -8.57 7.21 -10.33
CA ASN A 160 -8.50 6.39 -11.54
C ASN A 160 -7.90 7.16 -12.73
N ILE A 161 -8.26 8.45 -12.91
CA ILE A 161 -7.63 9.32 -13.91
C ILE A 161 -6.13 9.48 -13.63
N TYR A 162 -5.75 9.68 -12.37
CA TYR A 162 -4.34 9.75 -11.97
C TYR A 162 -3.60 8.46 -12.34
N TYR A 163 -4.17 7.29 -12.01
CA TYR A 163 -3.54 6.00 -12.30
C TYR A 163 -3.51 5.67 -13.79
N GLN A 164 -4.46 6.12 -14.60
CA GLN A 164 -4.34 6.02 -16.06
C GLN A 164 -3.16 6.83 -16.62
N LYS A 165 -2.95 8.04 -16.10
CA LYS A 165 -1.76 8.83 -16.46
C LYS A 165 -0.48 8.13 -16.03
N ARG A 166 -0.47 7.56 -14.81
CA ARG A 166 0.68 6.79 -14.30
C ARG A 166 0.95 5.57 -15.17
N ALA A 167 -0.08 4.82 -15.58
CA ALA A 167 0.05 3.67 -16.48
C ALA A 167 0.67 4.06 -17.83
N LYS A 168 0.23 5.17 -18.45
CA LYS A 168 0.82 5.69 -19.69
C LYS A 168 2.29 6.05 -19.51
N ASN A 169 2.65 6.70 -18.41
CA ASN A 169 4.05 7.05 -18.12
C ASN A 169 4.93 5.81 -17.95
N LEU A 170 4.44 4.78 -17.25
CA LEU A 170 5.16 3.52 -17.07
C LEU A 170 5.37 2.78 -18.41
N LEU A 171 4.37 2.76 -19.29
CA LEU A 171 4.51 2.18 -20.64
C LEU A 171 5.53 2.92 -21.47
N ASN A 172 5.59 4.25 -21.38
CA ASN A 172 6.61 5.03 -22.11
C ASN A 172 8.03 4.79 -21.60
N GLN A 173 8.19 4.32 -20.38
CA GLN A 173 9.47 4.00 -19.74
C GLN A 173 9.81 2.50 -19.80
N GLN A 174 9.01 1.67 -20.47
CA GLN A 174 9.12 0.21 -20.43
C GLN A 174 10.51 -0.32 -20.79
N ASP A 175 11.19 0.30 -21.74
CA ASP A 175 12.50 -0.17 -22.20
C ASP A 175 13.58 0.11 -21.14
N THR A 176 13.54 1.26 -20.49
CA THR A 176 14.43 1.59 -19.36
C THR A 176 14.13 0.77 -18.09
N LEU A 177 12.89 0.36 -17.91
CA LEU A 177 12.47 -0.40 -16.71
C LEU A 177 12.82 -1.90 -16.78
N PHE A 178 13.10 -2.42 -17.99
CA PHE A 178 13.37 -3.84 -18.25
C PHE A 178 14.69 -4.04 -19.02
N GLU A 179 15.61 -3.12 -18.90
CA GLU A 179 17.02 -3.28 -19.29
C GLU A 179 17.78 -4.06 -18.20
#